data_6db626487404603f80cf5d3a9dbf38e6
#
_entry.id   6db626487404603f80cf5d3a9dbf38e6
#
_cell.length_a   1.000
_cell.length_b   1.000
_cell.length_c   1.000
_cell.angle_alpha   90.00
_cell.angle_beta   90.00
_cell.angle_gamma   90.00
#
_symmetry.space_group_name_H-M   'P 1'
#
loop_
_entity.id
_entity.type
_entity.pdbx_description
1 polymer ?
#
loop_
_entity_poly.entity_id
_entity_poly.type
_entity_poly.pdbx_seq_one_letter_code
_entity_poly.pdbx_strand_id
1 'polypeptide(L)'
;MKRTDKKKIEEFIRVDHAGERGAVKIYEGQLLALNTFVKNEKLKETIEEMKIHEKEHRDFFEKEIKKRNIAPTKFLPLWDLLGVGLGFGSTLLGKKAAMLCTASVEEVIDEHYLNQINQLDDSEKTLKKKIIKFREDELNHKDCLLYTSPSPRD
;
A
#
# COMPACT_ATOMS: atom_id res chain seq x y z
N MET A 1 -13.42 -22.44 19.24
CA MET A 1 -12.62 -21.68 18.25
C MET A 1 -11.30 -21.27 18.88
N LYS A 2 -10.18 -21.57 18.23
CA LYS A 2 -8.85 -21.17 18.74
C LYS A 2 -8.72 -19.66 18.59
N ARG A 3 -8.47 -18.93 19.68
CA ARG A 3 -8.21 -17.50 19.65
C ARG A 3 -6.91 -17.23 18.88
N THR A 4 -6.92 -16.25 17.97
CA THR A 4 -5.72 -15.87 17.23
C THR A 4 -4.62 -15.43 18.21
N ASP A 5 -3.41 -15.95 18.06
CA ASP A 5 -2.31 -15.64 18.96
C ASP A 5 -2.00 -14.14 18.92
N LYS A 6 -1.89 -13.53 20.10
CA LYS A 6 -1.55 -12.09 20.24
C LYS A 6 -0.30 -11.70 19.47
N LYS A 7 0.75 -12.51 19.52
CA LYS A 7 1.99 -12.27 18.77
C LYS A 7 1.77 -12.21 17.27
N LYS A 8 0.89 -13.06 16.76
CA LYS A 8 0.54 -13.10 15.35
C LYS A 8 -0.24 -11.85 14.92
N ILE A 9 -1.15 -11.37 15.76
CA ILE A 9 -1.89 -10.12 15.53
C ILE A 9 -0.92 -8.93 15.50
N GLU A 10 0.03 -8.88 16.43
CA GLU A 10 1.07 -7.84 16.45
C GLU A 10 1.96 -7.88 15.21
N GLU A 11 2.28 -9.07 14.72
CA GLU A 11 3.03 -9.26 13.47
C GLU A 11 2.23 -8.75 12.26
N PHE A 12 0.96 -9.11 12.15
CA PHE A 12 0.08 -8.62 11.08
C PHE A 12 0.05 -7.09 11.04
N ILE A 13 -0.24 -6.46 12.16
CA ILE A 13 -0.31 -4.99 12.25
C ILE A 13 1.03 -4.33 11.91
N ARG A 14 2.15 -4.92 12.31
CA ARG A 14 3.49 -4.42 11.99
C ARG A 14 3.81 -4.53 10.50
N VAL A 15 3.44 -5.64 9.88
CA VAL A 15 3.64 -5.87 8.43
C VAL A 15 2.76 -4.92 7.63
N ASP A 16 1.48 -4.79 7.99
CA ASP A 16 0.55 -3.90 7.31
C ASP A 16 0.99 -2.43 7.43
N HIS A 17 1.40 -2.01 8.62
CA HIS A 17 1.94 -0.66 8.82
C HIS A 17 3.15 -0.39 7.91
N ALA A 18 4.08 -1.32 7.81
CA ALA A 18 5.26 -1.18 6.93
C ALA A 18 4.86 -1.20 5.45
N GLY A 19 3.92 -2.05 5.06
CA GLY A 19 3.42 -2.16 3.69
C GLY A 19 2.73 -0.88 3.21
N GLU A 20 1.79 -0.37 4.00
CA GLU A 20 1.06 0.86 3.68
C GLU A 20 1.97 2.09 3.68
N ARG A 21 2.91 2.16 4.62
CA ARG A 21 3.92 3.22 4.62
C ARG A 21 4.80 3.15 3.36
N GLY A 22 5.20 1.96 2.95
CA GLY A 22 5.96 1.73 1.73
C GLY A 22 5.19 2.17 0.47
N ALA A 23 3.90 1.85 0.37
CA ALA A 23 3.03 2.29 -0.72
C ALA A 23 2.94 3.83 -0.80
N VAL A 24 2.71 4.50 0.33
CA VAL A 24 2.71 5.98 0.39
C VAL A 24 4.05 6.55 -0.11
N LYS A 25 5.18 5.96 0.29
CA LYS A 25 6.51 6.42 -0.14
C LYS A 25 6.76 6.18 -1.64
N ILE A 26 6.26 5.10 -2.19
CA ILE A 26 6.31 4.85 -3.65
C ILE A 26 5.53 5.93 -4.38
N TYR A 27 4.32 6.27 -3.96
CA TYR A 27 3.54 7.35 -4.57
C TYR A 27 4.20 8.72 -4.41
N GLU A 28 4.83 9.01 -3.28
CA GLU A 28 5.62 10.23 -3.10
C GLU A 28 6.77 10.31 -4.11
N GLY A 29 7.49 9.22 -4.35
CA GLY A 29 8.55 9.13 -5.36
C GLY A 29 8.03 9.31 -6.77
N GLN A 30 6.90 8.70 -7.11
CA GLN A 30 6.24 8.85 -8.41
C GLN A 30 5.81 10.30 -8.65
N LEU A 31 5.19 10.94 -7.66
CA LEU A 31 4.77 12.34 -7.75
C LEU A 31 5.97 13.29 -7.86
N LEU A 32 7.07 12.98 -7.19
CA LEU A 32 8.31 13.76 -7.32
C LEU A 32 8.82 13.73 -8.78
N ALA A 33 8.85 12.57 -9.42
CA ALA A 33 9.25 12.44 -10.81
C ALA A 33 8.26 13.14 -11.76
N LEU A 34 6.96 13.03 -11.52
CA LEU A 34 5.91 13.68 -12.32
C LEU A 34 5.90 15.21 -12.20
N ASN A 35 6.33 15.73 -11.06
CA ASN A 35 6.42 17.16 -10.82
C ASN A 35 7.73 17.79 -11.36
N THR A 36 8.75 16.98 -11.65
CA THR A 36 10.09 17.48 -12.01
C THR A 36 10.49 17.12 -13.44
N PHE A 37 10.39 15.85 -13.82
CA PHE A 37 10.99 15.35 -15.07
C PHE A 37 9.97 14.77 -16.06
N VAL A 38 8.86 14.26 -15.60
CA VAL A 38 7.86 13.56 -16.43
C VAL A 38 6.54 14.33 -16.42
N LYS A 39 6.11 14.81 -17.59
CA LYS A 39 4.82 15.50 -17.71
C LYS A 39 3.73 14.53 -18.13
N ASN A 40 2.89 14.13 -17.21
CA ASN A 40 1.71 13.31 -17.44
C ASN A 40 0.64 13.63 -16.38
N GLU A 41 -0.20 14.62 -16.66
CA GLU A 41 -1.21 15.11 -15.71
C GLU A 41 -2.21 14.03 -15.32
N LYS A 42 -2.67 13.19 -16.27
CA LYS A 42 -3.62 12.13 -15.98
C LYS A 42 -3.04 11.08 -15.03
N LEU A 43 -1.79 10.69 -15.23
CA LEU A 43 -1.10 9.77 -14.33
C LEU A 43 -0.91 10.41 -12.95
N LYS A 44 -0.55 11.69 -12.92
CA LYS A 44 -0.37 12.45 -11.67
C LYS A 44 -1.67 12.47 -10.85
N GLU A 45 -2.80 12.84 -11.46
CA GLU A 45 -4.12 12.84 -10.80
C GLU A 45 -4.46 11.46 -10.23
N THR A 46 -4.25 10.41 -11.02
CA THR A 46 -4.48 9.02 -10.56
C THR A 46 -3.64 8.67 -9.35
N ILE A 47 -2.34 8.99 -9.36
CA ILE A 47 -1.43 8.72 -8.24
C ILE A 47 -1.79 9.56 -7.00
N GLU A 48 -2.20 10.80 -7.17
CA GLU A 48 -2.65 11.66 -6.07
C GLU A 48 -3.88 11.10 -5.37
N GLU A 49 -4.88 10.63 -6.12
CA GLU A 49 -6.09 9.99 -5.58
C GLU A 49 -5.76 8.71 -4.81
N MET A 50 -4.95 7.83 -5.40
CA MET A 50 -4.53 6.58 -4.76
C MET A 50 -3.74 6.84 -3.48
N LYS A 51 -2.85 7.82 -3.49
CA LYS A 51 -2.07 8.21 -2.31
C LYS A 51 -2.96 8.64 -1.14
N ILE A 52 -4.10 9.29 -1.38
CA ILE A 52 -5.03 9.68 -0.32
C ILE A 52 -5.57 8.44 0.41
N HIS A 53 -5.98 7.41 -0.32
CA HIS A 53 -6.45 6.14 0.25
C HIS A 53 -5.35 5.42 1.04
N GLU A 54 -4.15 5.32 0.47
CA GLU A 54 -3.00 4.71 1.16
C GLU A 54 -2.61 5.43 2.45
N LYS A 55 -2.77 6.75 2.50
CA LYS A 55 -2.56 7.50 3.74
C LYS A 55 -3.60 7.15 4.81
N GLU A 56 -4.86 6.93 4.44
CA GLU A 56 -5.89 6.47 5.38
C GLU A 56 -5.55 5.09 5.93
N HIS A 57 -5.14 4.14 5.08
CA HIS A 57 -4.73 2.80 5.49
C HIS A 57 -3.54 2.86 6.45
N ARG A 58 -2.49 3.57 6.06
CA ARG A 58 -1.30 3.79 6.90
C ARG A 58 -1.66 4.39 8.25
N ASP A 59 -2.48 5.44 8.28
CA ASP A 59 -2.84 6.15 9.50
C ASP A 59 -3.67 5.27 10.45
N PHE A 60 -4.48 4.37 9.91
CA PHE A 60 -5.18 3.36 10.69
C PHE A 60 -4.20 2.41 11.39
N PHE A 61 -3.26 1.83 10.66
CA PHE A 61 -2.27 0.91 11.26
C PHE A 61 -1.30 1.62 12.20
N GLU A 62 -0.97 2.87 11.94
CA GLU A 62 -0.18 3.68 12.89
C GLU A 62 -0.91 3.90 14.22
N LYS A 63 -2.22 4.12 14.19
CA LYS A 63 -3.06 4.19 15.39
C LYS A 63 -3.12 2.85 16.11
N GLU A 64 -3.28 1.74 15.39
CA GLU A 64 -3.29 0.40 15.98
C GLU A 64 -1.93 0.04 16.64
N ILE A 65 -0.81 0.41 16.03
CA ILE A 65 0.54 0.27 16.61
C ILE A 65 0.63 1.02 17.95
N LYS A 66 0.22 2.28 17.96
CA LYS A 66 0.25 3.11 19.18
C LYS A 66 -0.70 2.57 20.26
N LYS A 67 -1.94 2.25 19.90
CA LYS A 67 -2.97 1.74 20.81
C LYS A 67 -2.59 0.41 21.47
N ARG A 68 -1.92 -0.46 20.75
CA ARG A 68 -1.53 -1.79 21.21
C ARG A 68 -0.10 -1.85 21.78
N ASN A 69 0.61 -0.71 21.75
CA ASN A 69 2.03 -0.61 22.14
C ASN A 69 2.93 -1.61 21.38
N ILE A 70 2.70 -1.70 20.07
CA ILE A 70 3.49 -2.54 19.17
C ILE A 70 4.71 -1.75 18.69
N ALA A 71 5.90 -2.34 18.75
CA ALA A 71 7.08 -1.73 18.17
C ALA A 71 7.00 -1.83 16.63
N PRO A 72 7.12 -0.70 15.90
CA PRO A 72 7.22 -0.74 14.44
C PRO A 72 8.51 -1.42 13.99
N THR A 73 8.60 -1.77 12.70
CA THR A 73 9.86 -2.32 12.18
C THR A 73 11.00 -1.30 12.29
N LYS A 74 12.18 -1.78 12.66
CA LYS A 74 13.38 -0.93 12.83
C LYS A 74 13.95 -0.41 11.50
N PHE A 75 13.54 -1.00 10.40
CA PHE A 75 14.01 -0.67 9.05
C PHE A 75 13.16 0.40 8.33
N LEU A 76 12.25 1.09 9.03
CA LEU A 76 11.38 2.11 8.41
C LEU A 76 12.15 3.18 7.63
N PRO A 77 13.24 3.78 8.13
CA PRO A 77 13.97 4.80 7.37
C PRO A 77 14.54 4.26 6.05
N LEU A 78 15.07 3.04 6.05
CA LEU A 78 15.54 2.38 4.84
C LEU A 78 14.37 2.04 3.90
N TRP A 79 13.26 1.60 4.46
CA TRP A 79 12.04 1.29 3.73
C TRP A 79 11.46 2.52 3.03
N ASP A 80 11.46 3.66 3.72
CA ASP A 80 11.05 4.95 3.16
C ASP A 80 11.91 5.36 1.96
N LEU A 81 13.24 5.27 2.11
CA LEU A 81 14.18 5.61 1.05
C LEU A 81 14.01 4.72 -0.18
N LEU A 82 13.87 3.41 0.03
CA LEU A 82 13.66 2.43 -1.05
C LEU A 82 12.31 2.66 -1.73
N GLY A 83 11.26 2.98 -0.97
CA GLY A 83 9.94 3.30 -1.52
C GLY A 83 9.97 4.52 -2.42
N VAL A 84 10.54 5.64 -1.96
CA VAL A 84 10.70 6.86 -2.77
C VAL A 84 11.57 6.59 -4.00
N GLY A 85 12.69 5.89 -3.85
CA GLY A 85 13.60 5.55 -4.96
C GLY A 85 12.94 4.67 -6.00
N LEU A 86 12.17 3.67 -5.59
CA LEU A 86 11.43 2.78 -6.48
C LEU A 86 10.33 3.53 -7.25
N GLY A 87 9.55 4.35 -6.54
CA GLY A 87 8.51 5.18 -7.16
C GLY A 87 9.09 6.17 -8.17
N PHE A 88 10.13 6.89 -7.79
CA PHE A 88 10.81 7.84 -8.66
C PHE A 88 11.41 7.16 -9.89
N GLY A 89 12.21 6.10 -9.70
CA GLY A 89 12.89 5.39 -10.77
C GLY A 89 11.91 4.71 -11.74
N SER A 90 10.85 4.08 -11.25
CA SER A 90 9.84 3.48 -12.12
C SER A 90 9.12 4.52 -12.99
N THR A 91 8.87 5.71 -12.46
CA THR A 91 8.22 6.79 -13.22
C THR A 91 9.15 7.39 -14.27
N LEU A 92 10.44 7.48 -14.00
CA LEU A 92 11.44 7.90 -15.02
C LEU A 92 11.51 6.92 -16.19
N LEU A 93 11.25 5.64 -15.96
CA LEU A 93 11.18 4.60 -17.01
C LEU A 93 9.88 4.67 -17.83
N GLY A 94 8.95 5.51 -17.45
CA GLY A 94 7.70 5.76 -18.16
C GLY A 94 6.45 5.27 -17.44
N LYS A 95 5.29 5.68 -17.98
CA LYS A 95 3.97 5.38 -17.42
C LYS A 95 3.75 3.90 -17.15
N LYS A 96 4.09 3.03 -18.11
CA LYS A 96 3.90 1.58 -17.98
C LYS A 96 4.69 1.00 -16.81
N ALA A 97 5.94 1.42 -16.63
CA ALA A 97 6.78 0.98 -15.51
C ALA A 97 6.25 1.48 -14.16
N ALA A 98 5.81 2.74 -14.10
CA ALA A 98 5.21 3.32 -12.90
C ALA A 98 3.94 2.54 -12.47
N MET A 99 3.07 2.23 -13.42
CA MET A 99 1.82 1.50 -13.15
C MET A 99 2.06 0.04 -12.78
N LEU A 100 3.02 -0.61 -13.43
CA LEU A 100 3.40 -1.97 -13.08
C LEU A 100 4.00 -2.07 -11.68
N CYS A 101 4.84 -1.11 -11.30
CA CYS A 101 5.38 -1.00 -9.95
C CYS A 101 4.26 -0.89 -8.92
N THR A 102 3.31 0.01 -9.11
CA THR A 102 2.18 0.19 -8.22
C THR A 102 1.30 -1.05 -8.16
N ALA A 103 0.92 -1.62 -9.29
CA ALA A 103 0.09 -2.83 -9.35
C ALA A 103 0.74 -4.01 -8.60
N SER A 104 2.06 -4.17 -8.70
CA SER A 104 2.79 -5.22 -7.99
C SER A 104 2.75 -5.03 -6.48
N VAL A 105 2.85 -3.81 -5.99
CA VAL A 105 2.76 -3.48 -4.55
C VAL A 105 1.36 -3.74 -4.03
N GLU A 106 0.33 -3.28 -4.74
CA GLU A 106 -1.08 -3.51 -4.41
C GLU A 106 -1.41 -5.02 -4.34
N GLU A 107 -0.85 -5.82 -5.24
CA GLU A 107 -1.02 -7.27 -5.25
C GLU A 107 -0.43 -7.93 -3.99
N VAL A 108 0.77 -7.54 -3.58
CA VAL A 108 1.40 -8.04 -2.36
C VAL A 108 0.60 -7.67 -1.11
N ILE A 109 0.11 -6.44 -1.03
CA ILE A 109 -0.73 -5.97 0.09
C ILE A 109 -2.05 -6.75 0.11
N ASP A 110 -2.71 -6.95 -1.03
CA ASP A 110 -3.93 -7.74 -1.14
C ASP A 110 -3.76 -9.19 -0.66
N GLU A 111 -2.68 -9.84 -1.05
CA GLU A 111 -2.35 -11.20 -0.59
C GLU A 111 -2.15 -11.27 0.94
N HIS A 112 -1.47 -10.28 1.53
CA HIS A 112 -1.32 -10.18 2.98
C HIS A 112 -2.66 -10.01 3.67
N TYR A 113 -3.52 -9.13 3.18
CA TYR A 113 -4.85 -8.91 3.73
C TYR A 113 -5.73 -10.16 3.63
N LEU A 114 -5.74 -10.85 2.49
CA LEU A 114 -6.49 -12.08 2.33
C LEU A 114 -6.05 -13.16 3.33
N ASN A 115 -4.74 -13.33 3.48
CA ASN A 115 -4.18 -14.29 4.43
C ASN A 115 -4.57 -13.96 5.88
N GLN A 116 -4.56 -12.69 6.26
CA GLN A 116 -4.94 -12.22 7.58
C GLN A 116 -6.43 -12.39 7.86
N ILE A 117 -7.30 -12.06 6.90
CA ILE A 117 -8.75 -12.25 6.99
C ILE A 117 -9.08 -13.71 7.31
N ASN A 118 -8.38 -14.65 6.70
CA ASN A 118 -8.58 -16.08 6.91
C ASN A 118 -8.08 -16.58 8.28
N GLN A 119 -7.24 -15.84 8.95
CA GLN A 119 -6.62 -16.22 10.22
C GLN A 119 -7.16 -15.46 11.44
N LEU A 120 -7.74 -14.28 11.23
CA LEU A 120 -8.34 -13.48 12.30
C LEU A 120 -9.70 -14.08 12.72
N ASP A 121 -9.87 -14.29 14.02
CA ASP A 121 -11.11 -14.74 14.62
C ASP A 121 -11.99 -13.57 15.10
N ASP A 122 -13.14 -13.91 15.70
CA ASP A 122 -14.13 -12.92 16.15
C ASP A 122 -13.63 -12.02 17.29
N SER A 123 -12.53 -12.36 17.98
CA SER A 123 -11.94 -11.50 19.01
C SER A 123 -11.35 -10.21 18.41
N GLU A 124 -11.00 -10.25 17.12
CA GLU A 124 -10.45 -9.12 16.35
C GLU A 124 -11.42 -8.63 15.25
N LYS A 125 -12.71 -8.73 15.48
CA LYS A 125 -13.76 -8.39 14.50
C LYS A 125 -13.63 -6.98 13.92
N THR A 126 -13.22 -6.01 14.72
CA THR A 126 -13.03 -4.61 14.26
C THR A 126 -11.84 -4.50 13.31
N LEU A 127 -10.71 -5.10 13.65
CA LEU A 127 -9.52 -5.16 12.80
C LEU A 127 -9.85 -5.89 11.49
N LYS A 128 -10.47 -7.05 11.58
CA LYS A 128 -10.87 -7.87 10.42
C LYS A 128 -11.78 -7.09 9.45
N LYS A 129 -12.78 -6.36 9.95
CA LYS A 129 -13.66 -5.53 9.12
C LYS A 129 -12.89 -4.42 8.38
N LYS A 130 -11.92 -3.80 9.05
CA LYS A 130 -11.09 -2.77 8.43
C LYS A 130 -10.19 -3.33 7.35
N ILE A 131 -9.56 -4.47 7.60
CA ILE A 131 -8.72 -5.15 6.60
C ILE A 131 -9.55 -5.57 5.38
N ILE A 132 -10.78 -6.08 5.57
CA ILE A 132 -11.68 -6.40 4.46
C ILE A 132 -11.95 -5.16 3.60
N LYS A 133 -12.27 -4.04 4.23
CA LYS A 133 -12.52 -2.78 3.51
C LYS A 133 -11.26 -2.32 2.74
N PHE A 134 -10.11 -2.33 3.38
CA PHE A 134 -8.86 -1.92 2.74
C PHE A 134 -8.51 -2.82 1.56
N ARG A 135 -8.75 -4.14 1.70
CA ARG A 135 -8.59 -5.07 0.59
C ARG A 135 -9.48 -4.73 -0.61
N GLU A 136 -10.72 -4.32 -0.38
CA GLU A 136 -11.61 -3.84 -1.44
C GLU A 136 -11.04 -2.59 -2.12
N ASP A 137 -10.49 -1.65 -1.36
CA ASP A 137 -9.82 -0.46 -1.90
C ASP A 137 -8.61 -0.85 -2.78
N GLU A 138 -7.76 -1.80 -2.33
CA GLU A 138 -6.62 -2.32 -3.10
C GLU A 138 -7.03 -2.96 -4.43
N LEU A 139 -8.10 -3.75 -4.43
CA LEU A 139 -8.64 -4.35 -5.66
C LEU A 139 -9.15 -3.29 -6.63
N ASN A 140 -9.81 -2.25 -6.15
CA ASN A 140 -10.28 -1.12 -6.96
C ASN A 140 -9.11 -0.33 -7.55
N HIS A 141 -8.03 -0.10 -6.79
CA HIS A 141 -6.81 0.53 -7.27
C HIS A 141 -6.16 -0.28 -8.38
N LYS A 142 -6.01 -1.58 -8.19
CA LYS A 142 -5.45 -2.50 -9.18
C LYS A 142 -6.25 -2.47 -10.50
N ASP A 143 -7.56 -2.51 -10.43
CA ASP A 143 -8.43 -2.42 -11.59
C ASP A 143 -8.28 -1.07 -12.32
N CYS A 144 -8.25 0.02 -11.58
CA CYS A 144 -8.01 1.36 -12.13
C CYS A 144 -6.67 1.45 -12.89
N LEU A 145 -5.61 0.86 -12.33
CA LEU A 145 -4.29 0.81 -12.96
C LEU A 145 -4.27 -0.02 -14.24
N LEU A 146 -4.96 -1.14 -14.27
CA LEU A 146 -5.07 -2.00 -15.47
C LEU A 146 -5.85 -1.31 -16.59
N TYR A 147 -6.92 -0.58 -16.27
CA TYR A 147 -7.71 0.19 -17.25
C TYR A 147 -6.99 1.40 -17.83
N THR A 148 -6.03 1.97 -17.10
CA THR A 148 -5.25 3.13 -17.56
C THR A 148 -3.94 2.73 -18.23
N SER A 149 -3.61 1.43 -18.28
CA SER A 149 -2.47 0.92 -19.06
C SER A 149 -2.70 1.20 -20.54
N PRO A 150 -1.68 1.69 -21.27
CA PRO A 150 -1.80 1.86 -22.72
C PRO A 150 -2.09 0.52 -23.38
N SER A 151 -3.01 0.53 -24.36
CA SER A 151 -3.23 -0.60 -25.23
C SER A 151 -1.91 -1.02 -25.89
N PRO A 152 -1.68 -2.31 -26.16
CA PRO A 152 -0.47 -2.75 -26.89
C PRO A 152 -0.31 -2.12 -28.28
N ARG A 153 -1.23 -1.27 -28.70
CA ARG A 153 -1.29 -0.57 -29.99
C ARG A 153 -1.03 0.92 -29.94
N ASP A 154 -0.73 1.48 -28.74
CA ASP A 154 -0.43 2.92 -28.59
C ASP A 154 1.08 3.15 -28.49
#